data_d6cf01955b7357a7be62eccb61737bf1
#
_entry.id   d6cf01955b7357a7be62eccb61737bf1
#
_cell.length_a   1.000
_cell.length_b   1.000
_cell.length_c   1.000
_cell.angle_alpha   90.00
_cell.angle_beta   90.00
_cell.angle_gamma   90.00
#
_symmetry.space_group_name_H-M   'P 1'
#
loop_
_entity.id
_entity.type
_entity.pdbx_description
1 polymer ?
#
loop_
_entity_poly.entity_id
_entity_poly.type
_entity_poly.pdbx_seq_one_letter_code
_entity_poly.pdbx_strand_id
1 'polypeptide(L)'
;MKIAFLHFAYCCGPQADNAEKILQGMKLAAQQGASWVLTPEMALQGYYMMRGDKQFQLASLQNNLLQEFMEACRQYKQRLFLGCGFVDEKTPRNSCAIISPDGTYYNRHDKTKVVPWITENWAHPGEKFEVWNLEGINTGVMVCADAYFAEHGEKIAEQGAELAVVVAAWPPGGHAGTPEEAWKRLSRSANGIPVLICNQTGTEGMDCSHAQSAVLCNGEVLFTYEGCEAVLIIDFDEVKKLVLSTEFVIINLADI
;
A
#
# COMPACT_ATOMS: atom_id res chain seq x y z
N MET A 1 15.51 3.68 9.82
CA MET A 1 15.11 4.11 8.45
C MET A 1 13.87 4.96 8.46
N LYS A 2 13.58 5.70 7.36
CA LYS A 2 12.30 6.40 7.21
C LYS A 2 11.41 5.69 6.20
N ILE A 3 10.10 5.64 6.48
CA ILE A 3 9.09 5.05 5.62
C ILE A 3 8.07 6.12 5.26
N ALA A 4 7.77 6.26 3.97
CA ALA A 4 6.81 7.22 3.44
C ALA A 4 5.51 6.52 3.02
N PHE A 5 4.38 7.17 3.27
CA PHE A 5 3.06 6.76 2.80
C PHE A 5 2.54 7.85 1.86
N LEU A 6 2.15 7.47 0.66
CA LEU A 6 1.55 8.40 -0.30
C LEU A 6 0.03 8.41 -0.10
N HIS A 7 -0.43 9.18 0.90
CA HIS A 7 -1.86 9.33 1.19
C HIS A 7 -2.50 10.27 0.16
N PHE A 8 -2.69 9.76 -1.07
CA PHE A 8 -3.16 10.54 -2.21
C PHE A 8 -4.53 10.09 -2.70
N ALA A 9 -5.21 10.97 -3.43
CA ALA A 9 -6.37 10.64 -4.23
C ALA A 9 -5.91 10.17 -5.62
N TYR A 10 -6.42 9.03 -6.06
CA TYR A 10 -6.09 8.46 -7.36
C TYR A 10 -7.31 8.40 -8.24
N CYS A 11 -7.21 8.99 -9.43
CA CYS A 11 -8.31 9.05 -10.37
C CYS A 11 -8.51 7.74 -11.11
N CYS A 12 -9.74 7.51 -11.58
CA CYS A 12 -10.09 6.40 -12.49
C CYS A 12 -10.00 6.84 -13.96
N GLY A 13 -9.21 7.86 -14.23
CA GLY A 13 -8.94 8.45 -15.53
C GLY A 13 -7.65 7.95 -16.14
N PRO A 14 -6.92 8.80 -16.87
CA PRO A 14 -5.66 8.45 -17.48
C PRO A 14 -4.65 7.96 -16.44
N GLN A 15 -4.17 6.74 -16.60
CA GLN A 15 -3.20 6.11 -15.69
C GLN A 15 -1.88 6.89 -15.56
N ALA A 16 -1.51 7.65 -16.59
CA ALA A 16 -0.33 8.50 -16.59
C ALA A 16 -0.38 9.57 -15.48
N ASP A 17 -1.55 10.13 -15.20
CA ASP A 17 -1.73 11.16 -14.16
C ASP A 17 -1.43 10.57 -12.76
N ASN A 18 -1.91 9.35 -12.51
CA ASN A 18 -1.60 8.63 -11.28
C ASN A 18 -0.11 8.27 -11.18
N ALA A 19 0.50 7.84 -12.29
CA ALA A 19 1.92 7.52 -12.34
C ALA A 19 2.78 8.75 -12.03
N GLU A 20 2.49 9.89 -12.65
CA GLU A 20 3.18 11.16 -12.38
C GLU A 20 3.07 11.56 -10.91
N LYS A 21 1.86 11.46 -10.33
CA LYS A 21 1.62 11.76 -8.91
C LYS A 21 2.42 10.84 -7.98
N ILE A 22 2.50 9.54 -8.28
CA ILE A 22 3.32 8.60 -7.50
C ILE A 22 4.80 8.98 -7.59
N LEU A 23 5.32 9.27 -8.79
CA LEU A 23 6.72 9.67 -9.00
C LEU A 23 7.06 10.97 -8.27
N GLN A 24 6.15 11.96 -8.25
CA GLN A 24 6.29 13.17 -7.46
C GLN A 24 6.36 12.86 -5.97
N GLY A 25 5.47 12.00 -5.46
CA GLY A 25 5.49 11.56 -4.06
C GLY A 25 6.78 10.83 -3.69
N MET A 26 7.31 9.96 -4.55
CA MET A 26 8.61 9.30 -4.36
C MET A 26 9.75 10.31 -4.26
N LYS A 27 9.77 11.32 -5.13
CA LYS A 27 10.77 12.40 -5.10
C LYS A 27 10.72 13.17 -3.77
N LEU A 28 9.52 13.53 -3.30
CA LEU A 28 9.34 14.22 -2.02
C LEU A 28 9.78 13.35 -0.84
N ALA A 29 9.41 12.09 -0.85
CA ALA A 29 9.85 11.11 0.15
C ALA A 29 11.38 10.97 0.19
N ALA A 30 12.04 10.98 -0.99
CA ALA A 30 13.48 10.93 -1.09
C ALA A 30 14.16 12.18 -0.48
N GLN A 31 13.58 13.35 -0.68
CA GLN A 31 14.08 14.61 -0.08
C GLN A 31 14.01 14.58 1.46
N GLN A 32 13.11 13.77 2.02
CA GLN A 32 13.01 13.55 3.47
C GLN A 32 13.87 12.36 3.95
N GLY A 33 14.58 11.70 3.05
CA GLY A 33 15.42 10.55 3.37
C GLY A 33 14.64 9.24 3.58
N ALA A 34 13.42 9.12 3.05
CA ALA A 34 12.66 7.88 3.12
C ALA A 34 13.26 6.83 2.19
N SER A 35 13.50 5.64 2.71
CA SER A 35 14.03 4.49 1.98
C SER A 35 12.93 3.51 1.52
N TRP A 36 11.77 3.54 2.15
CA TRP A 36 10.58 2.80 1.73
C TRP A 36 9.45 3.76 1.40
N VAL A 37 8.69 3.46 0.33
CA VAL A 37 7.53 4.24 -0.11
C VAL A 37 6.36 3.28 -0.31
N LEU A 38 5.24 3.57 0.34
CA LEU A 38 4.00 2.84 0.25
C LEU A 38 2.98 3.66 -0.54
N THR A 39 2.29 3.04 -1.48
CA THR A 39 1.12 3.62 -2.14
C THR A 39 -0.16 2.95 -1.64
N PRO A 40 -1.34 3.57 -1.80
CA PRO A 40 -2.62 2.90 -1.63
C PRO A 40 -2.86 1.74 -2.59
N GLU A 41 -3.90 0.96 -2.33
CA GLU A 41 -4.42 -0.06 -3.24
C GLU A 41 -4.82 0.56 -4.58
N MET A 42 -4.49 -0.10 -5.68
CA MET A 42 -4.82 0.32 -7.04
C MET A 42 -4.37 1.75 -7.39
N ALA A 43 -3.34 2.25 -6.74
CA ALA A 43 -2.84 3.61 -6.94
C ALA A 43 -2.50 3.92 -8.40
N LEU A 44 -2.00 2.94 -9.16
CA LEU A 44 -1.62 3.15 -10.55
C LEU A 44 -2.84 3.30 -11.48
N GLN A 45 -3.88 2.47 -11.33
CA GLN A 45 -5.04 2.48 -12.22
C GLN A 45 -6.28 3.20 -11.64
N GLY A 46 -6.27 3.48 -10.33
CA GLY A 46 -7.46 3.89 -9.59
C GLY A 46 -8.35 2.70 -9.22
N TYR A 47 -8.91 2.69 -8.01
CA TYR A 47 -9.69 1.55 -7.50
C TYR A 47 -10.95 1.26 -8.34
N TYR A 48 -11.57 2.30 -8.90
CA TYR A 48 -12.75 2.17 -9.76
C TYR A 48 -12.43 2.23 -11.26
N MET A 49 -11.24 1.79 -11.68
CA MET A 49 -10.76 1.85 -13.06
C MET A 49 -11.77 1.33 -14.09
N MET A 50 -12.59 0.32 -13.74
CA MET A 50 -13.61 -0.25 -14.63
C MET A 50 -14.80 0.67 -14.89
N ARG A 51 -14.97 1.73 -14.08
CA ARG A 51 -16.05 2.74 -14.20
C ARG A 51 -15.57 4.02 -14.87
N GLY A 52 -14.27 4.28 -14.87
CA GLY A 52 -13.66 5.48 -15.45
C GLY A 52 -13.38 5.38 -16.94
N ASP A 53 -12.46 6.21 -17.41
CA ASP A 53 -11.93 6.11 -18.77
C ASP A 53 -11.21 4.76 -18.93
N LYS A 54 -11.68 3.94 -19.85
CA LYS A 54 -11.17 2.58 -20.07
C LYS A 54 -9.78 2.53 -20.73
N GLN A 55 -9.03 3.63 -20.71
CA GLN A 55 -7.66 3.70 -21.20
C GLN A 55 -6.63 3.30 -20.13
N PHE A 56 -6.87 2.20 -19.43
CA PHE A 56 -5.91 1.66 -18.47
C PHE A 56 -5.29 0.36 -19.00
N GLN A 57 -4.08 0.09 -18.51
CA GLN A 57 -3.39 -1.19 -18.72
C GLN A 57 -3.03 -1.80 -17.37
N LEU A 58 -3.13 -3.12 -17.27
CA LEU A 58 -2.61 -3.85 -16.12
C LEU A 58 -1.08 -3.95 -16.23
N ALA A 59 -0.38 -3.78 -15.12
CA ALA A 59 1.06 -3.99 -15.06
C ALA A 59 1.41 -5.45 -15.32
N SER A 60 2.54 -5.72 -15.94
CA SER A 60 3.09 -7.06 -16.14
C SER A 60 4.60 -6.99 -16.31
N LEU A 61 5.28 -8.14 -16.21
CA LEU A 61 6.71 -8.23 -16.49
C LEU A 61 7.04 -8.05 -17.98
N GLN A 62 6.03 -8.16 -18.86
CA GLN A 62 6.19 -8.05 -20.32
C GLN A 62 5.92 -6.64 -20.85
N ASN A 63 5.35 -5.74 -20.06
CA ASN A 63 5.09 -4.36 -20.46
C ASN A 63 5.95 -3.36 -19.67
N ASN A 64 6.00 -2.12 -20.15
CA ASN A 64 6.87 -1.08 -19.61
C ASN A 64 6.23 -0.25 -18.49
N LEU A 65 5.04 -0.62 -18.00
CA LEU A 65 4.33 0.19 -17.00
C LEU A 65 5.08 0.36 -15.68
N LEU A 66 5.95 -0.58 -15.32
CA LEU A 66 6.75 -0.48 -14.10
C LEU A 66 8.09 0.22 -14.32
N GLN A 67 8.48 0.50 -15.57
CA GLN A 67 9.83 0.94 -15.92
C GLN A 67 10.21 2.28 -15.25
N GLU A 68 9.32 3.25 -15.28
CA GLU A 68 9.56 4.57 -14.67
C GLU A 68 9.70 4.47 -13.15
N PHE A 69 8.90 3.63 -12.49
CA PHE A 69 9.00 3.38 -11.06
C PHE A 69 10.31 2.64 -10.70
N MET A 70 10.71 1.67 -11.51
CA MET A 70 11.99 0.97 -11.35
C MET A 70 13.17 1.94 -11.47
N GLU A 71 13.12 2.88 -12.42
CA GLU A 71 14.14 3.90 -12.56
C GLU A 71 14.14 4.87 -11.38
N ALA A 72 12.97 5.33 -10.92
CA ALA A 72 12.83 6.18 -9.75
C ALA A 72 13.35 5.48 -8.48
N CYS A 73 13.04 4.19 -8.28
CA CYS A 73 13.56 3.40 -7.17
C CYS A 73 15.10 3.36 -7.19
N ARG A 74 15.71 3.13 -8.36
CA ARG A 74 17.18 3.15 -8.53
C ARG A 74 17.77 4.51 -8.25
N GLN A 75 17.14 5.58 -8.79
CA GLN A 75 17.60 6.95 -8.64
C GLN A 75 17.56 7.41 -7.19
N TYR A 76 16.46 7.13 -6.48
CA TYR A 76 16.23 7.59 -5.12
C TYR A 76 16.68 6.58 -4.04
N LYS A 77 17.12 5.39 -4.45
CA LYS A 77 17.47 4.30 -3.53
C LYS A 77 16.31 3.92 -2.61
N GLN A 78 15.11 3.88 -3.17
CA GLN A 78 13.88 3.58 -2.46
C GLN A 78 13.31 2.21 -2.84
N ARG A 79 12.76 1.49 -1.87
CA ARG A 79 11.83 0.39 -2.09
C ARG A 79 10.43 0.95 -2.29
N LEU A 80 9.74 0.50 -3.32
CA LEU A 80 8.35 0.88 -3.58
C LEU A 80 7.42 -0.32 -3.37
N PHE A 81 6.35 -0.09 -2.60
CA PHE A 81 5.18 -0.96 -2.49
C PHE A 81 4.06 -0.32 -3.32
N LEU A 82 3.87 -0.80 -4.54
CA LEU A 82 2.95 -0.22 -5.52
C LEU A 82 1.64 -0.99 -5.58
N GLY A 83 0.55 -0.40 -5.09
CA GLY A 83 -0.80 -0.91 -5.30
C GLY A 83 -1.22 -0.76 -6.76
N CYS A 84 -1.44 -1.87 -7.46
CA CYS A 84 -1.77 -1.85 -8.88
C CYS A 84 -2.54 -3.09 -9.33
N GLY A 85 -3.28 -2.94 -10.42
CA GLY A 85 -3.76 -4.08 -11.19
C GLY A 85 -2.60 -4.71 -11.95
N PHE A 86 -2.42 -6.01 -11.80
CA PHE A 86 -1.35 -6.78 -12.41
C PHE A 86 -1.92 -7.92 -13.25
N VAL A 87 -1.27 -8.28 -14.35
CA VAL A 87 -1.62 -9.46 -15.13
C VAL A 87 -0.40 -10.36 -15.30
N ASP A 88 -0.59 -11.63 -14.97
CA ASP A 88 0.38 -12.67 -15.18
C ASP A 88 -0.21 -13.72 -16.13
N GLU A 89 0.51 -14.02 -17.21
CA GLU A 89 0.04 -14.81 -18.32
C GLU A 89 -1.27 -14.30 -18.94
N LYS A 90 -2.41 -14.49 -18.33
CA LYS A 90 -3.72 -13.94 -18.74
C LYS A 90 -4.62 -13.72 -17.52
N THR A 91 -4.07 -13.86 -16.32
CA THR A 91 -4.84 -13.79 -15.08
C THR A 91 -4.68 -12.42 -14.45
N PRO A 92 -5.70 -11.55 -14.50
CA PRO A 92 -5.66 -10.24 -13.87
C PRO A 92 -5.83 -10.36 -12.35
N ARG A 93 -5.08 -9.57 -11.60
CA ARG A 93 -5.07 -9.56 -10.14
C ARG A 93 -4.98 -8.14 -9.59
N ASN A 94 -5.59 -7.90 -8.44
CA ASN A 94 -5.33 -6.73 -7.63
C ASN A 94 -4.12 -7.03 -6.75
N SER A 95 -3.04 -6.27 -6.89
CA SER A 95 -1.75 -6.64 -6.32
C SER A 95 -1.04 -5.46 -5.66
N CYS A 96 -0.12 -5.78 -4.76
CA CYS A 96 0.94 -4.90 -4.33
C CYS A 96 2.26 -5.38 -4.95
N ALA A 97 2.75 -4.70 -5.98
CA ALA A 97 4.05 -4.97 -6.59
C ALA A 97 5.17 -4.36 -5.74
N ILE A 98 6.26 -5.10 -5.57
CA ILE A 98 7.42 -4.69 -4.77
C ILE A 98 8.60 -4.45 -5.70
N ILE A 99 9.13 -3.22 -5.68
CA ILE A 99 10.30 -2.83 -6.47
C ILE A 99 11.44 -2.52 -5.51
N SER A 100 12.61 -3.09 -5.79
CA SER A 100 13.81 -2.95 -4.96
C SER A 100 14.53 -1.62 -5.15
N PRO A 101 15.36 -1.18 -4.18
CA PRO A 101 16.12 0.07 -4.28
C PRO A 101 17.15 0.12 -5.41
N ASP A 102 17.51 -1.03 -5.99
CA ASP A 102 18.36 -1.12 -7.19
C ASP A 102 17.57 -0.96 -8.50
N GLY A 103 16.25 -0.78 -8.39
CA GLY A 103 15.35 -0.64 -9.54
C GLY A 103 14.96 -1.96 -10.20
N THR A 104 15.07 -3.08 -9.50
CA THR A 104 14.57 -4.36 -10.00
C THR A 104 13.19 -4.68 -9.44
N TYR A 105 12.33 -5.31 -10.27
CA TYR A 105 11.10 -5.91 -9.76
C TYR A 105 11.48 -7.09 -8.85
N TYR A 106 11.01 -7.04 -7.59
CA TYR A 106 11.35 -8.05 -6.60
C TYR A 106 10.32 -9.19 -6.56
N ASN A 107 9.07 -8.83 -6.27
CA ASN A 107 7.95 -9.76 -6.14
C ASN A 107 6.62 -8.98 -6.08
N ARG A 108 5.52 -9.66 -5.83
CA ARG A 108 4.22 -9.05 -5.52
C ARG A 108 3.39 -9.91 -4.59
N HIS A 109 2.51 -9.29 -3.83
CA HIS A 109 1.41 -9.96 -3.16
C HIS A 109 0.13 -9.74 -3.98
N ASP A 110 -0.57 -10.80 -4.32
CA ASP A 110 -1.86 -10.77 -4.99
C ASP A 110 -2.97 -10.85 -3.94
N LYS A 111 -3.90 -9.90 -3.95
CA LYS A 111 -5.03 -9.83 -3.01
C LYS A 111 -5.80 -11.14 -2.96
N THR A 112 -5.92 -11.74 -1.78
CA THR A 112 -6.62 -13.02 -1.60
C THR A 112 -8.12 -12.84 -1.38
N LYS A 113 -8.53 -11.69 -0.82
CA LYS A 113 -9.94 -11.36 -0.54
C LYS A 113 -10.44 -10.27 -1.48
N VAL A 114 -10.67 -10.62 -2.73
CA VAL A 114 -11.30 -9.73 -3.72
C VAL A 114 -12.76 -9.42 -3.34
N VAL A 115 -13.25 -8.23 -3.74
CA VAL A 115 -14.58 -7.71 -3.42
C VAL A 115 -15.40 -7.52 -4.71
N PRO A 116 -15.85 -8.61 -5.37
CA PRO A 116 -16.40 -8.57 -6.72
C PRO A 116 -17.72 -7.81 -6.83
N TRP A 117 -18.51 -7.74 -5.74
CA TRP A 117 -19.77 -6.99 -5.71
C TRP A 117 -19.60 -5.46 -5.61
N ILE A 118 -18.39 -4.97 -5.35
CA ILE A 118 -18.07 -3.54 -5.39
C ILE A 118 -17.50 -3.20 -6.77
N THR A 119 -16.28 -3.65 -7.09
CA THR A 119 -15.62 -3.30 -8.36
C THR A 119 -14.53 -4.29 -8.80
N GLU A 120 -14.26 -5.34 -8.03
CA GLU A 120 -13.15 -6.28 -8.29
C GLU A 120 -13.58 -7.56 -9.01
N ASN A 121 -14.71 -7.54 -9.75
CA ASN A 121 -15.18 -8.68 -10.54
C ASN A 121 -14.23 -9.03 -11.72
N TRP A 122 -13.26 -8.19 -12.00
CA TRP A 122 -12.21 -8.40 -13.00
C TRP A 122 -11.01 -9.16 -12.43
N ALA A 123 -10.79 -9.12 -11.10
CA ALA A 123 -9.61 -9.66 -10.45
C ALA A 123 -9.82 -11.11 -9.99
N HIS A 124 -8.84 -11.95 -10.24
CA HIS A 124 -8.76 -13.28 -9.64
C HIS A 124 -8.09 -13.19 -8.26
N PRO A 125 -8.57 -13.92 -7.24
CA PRO A 125 -7.95 -13.91 -5.92
C PRO A 125 -6.54 -14.53 -5.94
N GLY A 126 -5.66 -13.99 -5.11
CA GLY A 126 -4.38 -14.61 -4.76
C GLY A 126 -4.58 -15.88 -3.92
N GLU A 127 -3.57 -16.73 -3.88
CA GLU A 127 -3.68 -18.05 -3.24
C GLU A 127 -2.93 -18.14 -1.91
N LYS A 128 -1.97 -17.25 -1.67
CA LYS A 128 -1.03 -17.37 -0.54
C LYS A 128 -0.65 -16.02 0.05
N PHE A 129 -0.18 -16.08 1.29
CA PHE A 129 0.57 -15.01 1.95
C PHE A 129 2.02 -15.43 2.04
N GLU A 130 2.92 -14.52 1.73
CA GLU A 130 4.36 -14.73 1.83
C GLU A 130 4.97 -13.61 2.67
N VAL A 131 6.02 -13.97 3.41
CA VAL A 131 6.86 -13.04 4.14
C VAL A 131 8.21 -12.98 3.44
N TRP A 132 8.64 -11.76 3.13
CA TRP A 132 9.90 -11.52 2.43
C TRP A 132 10.89 -10.79 3.33
N ASN A 133 12.15 -11.21 3.28
CA ASN A 133 13.22 -10.45 3.94
C ASN A 133 13.58 -9.25 3.06
N LEU A 134 13.14 -8.07 3.48
CA LEU A 134 13.37 -6.80 2.79
C LEU A 134 14.32 -5.95 3.63
N GLU A 135 15.56 -5.78 3.16
CA GLU A 135 16.62 -5.05 3.87
C GLU A 135 16.79 -5.50 5.36
N GLY A 136 16.65 -6.81 5.62
CA GLY A 136 16.80 -7.36 6.98
C GLY A 136 15.54 -7.31 7.83
N ILE A 137 14.37 -6.97 7.26
CA ILE A 137 13.07 -6.96 7.92
C ILE A 137 12.17 -8.00 7.27
N ASN A 138 11.73 -9.00 8.02
CA ASN A 138 10.75 -9.98 7.56
C ASN A 138 9.37 -9.32 7.45
N THR A 139 8.97 -9.01 6.24
CA THR A 139 7.80 -8.16 5.94
C THR A 139 6.69 -8.98 5.29
N GLY A 140 5.52 -9.01 5.91
CA GLY A 140 4.27 -9.45 5.30
C GLY A 140 3.62 -8.30 4.54
N VAL A 141 3.06 -8.59 3.34
CA VAL A 141 2.36 -7.59 2.53
C VAL A 141 0.92 -8.03 2.31
N MET A 142 -0.02 -7.11 2.40
CA MET A 142 -1.45 -7.33 2.23
C MET A 142 -2.09 -6.24 1.40
N VAL A 143 -3.21 -6.56 0.76
CA VAL A 143 -4.01 -5.59 0.01
C VAL A 143 -5.39 -5.47 0.66
N CYS A 144 -5.66 -4.31 1.26
CA CYS A 144 -6.95 -3.84 1.75
C CYS A 144 -7.76 -4.91 2.54
N ALA A 145 -8.76 -5.52 1.91
CA ALA A 145 -9.64 -6.52 2.54
C ALA A 145 -8.89 -7.76 3.09
N ASP A 146 -7.67 -8.03 2.67
CA ASP A 146 -6.85 -9.07 3.30
C ASP A 146 -6.63 -8.79 4.79
N ALA A 147 -6.45 -7.51 5.16
CA ALA A 147 -6.24 -7.09 6.54
C ALA A 147 -7.48 -7.25 7.44
N TYR A 148 -8.63 -7.60 6.85
CA TYR A 148 -9.87 -7.80 7.59
C TYR A 148 -9.92 -9.10 8.39
N PHE A 149 -9.15 -10.10 7.97
CA PHE A 149 -9.23 -11.47 8.46
C PHE A 149 -8.06 -11.81 9.40
N ALA A 150 -8.38 -12.24 10.63
CA ALA A 150 -7.38 -12.61 11.64
C ALA A 150 -6.44 -13.73 11.14
N GLU A 151 -6.97 -14.71 10.42
CA GLU A 151 -6.20 -15.84 9.88
C GLU A 151 -5.06 -15.40 8.93
N HIS A 152 -5.14 -14.21 8.36
CA HIS A 152 -4.06 -13.68 7.53
C HIS A 152 -2.90 -13.14 8.38
N GLY A 153 -3.23 -12.53 9.53
CA GLY A 153 -2.22 -12.15 10.53
C GLY A 153 -1.49 -13.38 11.09
N GLU A 154 -2.24 -14.43 11.41
CA GLU A 154 -1.67 -15.71 11.87
C GLU A 154 -0.71 -16.31 10.84
N LYS A 155 -1.10 -16.34 9.55
CA LYS A 155 -0.26 -16.87 8.47
C LYS A 155 1.07 -16.14 8.29
N ILE A 156 1.10 -14.81 8.41
CA ILE A 156 2.37 -14.06 8.33
C ILE A 156 3.19 -14.21 9.62
N ALA A 157 2.54 -14.30 10.78
CA ALA A 157 3.19 -14.56 12.06
C ALA A 157 3.91 -15.93 12.08
N GLU A 158 3.24 -16.99 11.56
CA GLU A 158 3.82 -18.33 11.42
C GLU A 158 5.08 -18.35 10.54
N GLN A 159 5.19 -17.42 9.58
CA GLN A 159 6.35 -17.24 8.73
C GLN A 159 7.41 -16.29 9.32
N GLY A 160 7.20 -15.81 10.54
CA GLY A 160 8.15 -14.97 11.25
C GLY A 160 8.16 -13.51 10.78
N ALA A 161 7.01 -12.97 10.36
CA ALA A 161 6.90 -11.54 10.03
C ALA A 161 7.26 -10.67 11.24
N GLU A 162 7.99 -9.60 10.98
CA GLU A 162 8.40 -8.56 11.95
C GLU A 162 7.72 -7.22 11.67
N LEU A 163 7.12 -7.09 10.48
CA LEU A 163 6.40 -5.91 10.01
C LEU A 163 5.31 -6.35 9.02
N ALA A 164 4.16 -5.70 9.05
CA ALA A 164 3.13 -5.84 8.02
C ALA A 164 2.92 -4.50 7.29
N VAL A 165 2.92 -4.55 5.96
CA VAL A 165 2.56 -3.44 5.07
C VAL A 165 1.20 -3.74 4.44
N VAL A 166 0.27 -2.80 4.53
CA VAL A 166 -1.07 -2.90 3.94
C VAL A 166 -1.29 -1.70 3.02
N VAL A 167 -1.49 -1.99 1.73
CA VAL A 167 -1.93 -1.00 0.75
C VAL A 167 -3.47 -1.04 0.69
N ALA A 168 -4.15 0.09 0.86
CA ALA A 168 -5.59 0.12 1.05
C ALA A 168 -6.30 1.21 0.23
N ALA A 169 -7.53 0.90 -0.18
CA ALA A 169 -8.53 1.84 -0.66
C ALA A 169 -9.80 1.60 0.18
N TRP A 170 -9.75 1.99 1.43
CA TRP A 170 -10.71 1.59 2.46
C TRP A 170 -11.44 2.81 3.01
N PRO A 171 -12.71 3.01 2.62
CA PRO A 171 -13.48 4.15 3.08
C PRO A 171 -13.77 4.08 4.58
N PRO A 172 -14.04 5.22 5.23
CA PRO A 172 -14.49 5.23 6.61
C PRO A 172 -15.86 4.56 6.72
N GLY A 173 -15.99 3.73 7.75
CA GLY A 173 -17.20 2.92 7.95
C GLY A 173 -17.23 1.68 7.07
N GLY A 174 -18.16 0.79 7.29
CA GLY A 174 -18.31 -0.43 6.51
C GLY A 174 -19.33 -1.41 7.09
N HIS A 175 -19.80 -2.33 6.24
CA HIS A 175 -20.81 -3.31 6.63
C HIS A 175 -20.32 -4.36 7.63
N ALA A 176 -19.02 -4.43 7.84
CA ALA A 176 -18.38 -5.47 8.65
C ALA A 176 -17.54 -4.91 9.81
N GLY A 177 -17.89 -3.76 10.32
CA GLY A 177 -17.16 -3.02 11.36
C GLY A 177 -16.32 -1.87 10.80
N THR A 178 -15.67 -1.15 11.68
CA THR A 178 -14.76 -0.07 11.25
C THR A 178 -13.45 -0.66 10.72
N PRO A 179 -12.77 0.01 9.77
CA PRO A 179 -11.44 -0.38 9.35
C PRO A 179 -10.47 -0.55 10.52
N GLU A 180 -10.51 0.36 11.48
CA GLU A 180 -9.67 0.34 12.68
C GLU A 180 -9.79 -0.97 13.48
N GLU A 181 -11.01 -1.47 13.68
CA GLU A 181 -11.22 -2.75 14.38
C GLU A 181 -10.62 -3.94 13.63
N ALA A 182 -10.67 -3.91 12.29
CA ALA A 182 -10.02 -4.91 11.47
C ALA A 182 -8.48 -4.84 11.59
N TRP A 183 -7.92 -3.64 11.54
CA TRP A 183 -6.47 -3.43 11.67
C TRP A 183 -5.93 -3.82 13.04
N LYS A 184 -6.64 -3.49 14.12
CA LYS A 184 -6.31 -3.93 15.49
C LYS A 184 -6.31 -5.46 15.61
N ARG A 185 -7.31 -6.09 15.01
CA ARG A 185 -7.42 -7.56 14.98
C ARG A 185 -6.25 -8.18 14.20
N LEU A 186 -5.90 -7.62 13.03
CA LEU A 186 -4.74 -8.05 12.26
C LEU A 186 -3.45 -7.96 13.09
N SER A 187 -3.17 -6.81 13.72
CA SER A 187 -1.96 -6.64 14.53
C SER A 187 -1.89 -7.65 15.67
N ARG A 188 -3.01 -7.90 16.37
CA ARG A 188 -3.07 -8.92 17.44
C ARG A 188 -2.79 -10.33 16.91
N SER A 189 -3.41 -10.71 15.81
CA SER A 189 -3.24 -12.05 15.22
C SER A 189 -1.85 -12.26 14.61
N ALA A 190 -1.18 -11.17 14.24
CA ALA A 190 0.20 -11.17 13.77
C ALA A 190 1.23 -11.00 14.91
N ASN A 191 0.95 -11.52 16.11
CA ASN A 191 1.82 -11.44 17.28
C ASN A 191 2.18 -10.02 17.74
N GLY A 192 1.32 -9.04 17.47
CA GLY A 192 1.52 -7.65 17.88
C GLY A 192 2.56 -6.87 17.08
N ILE A 193 3.04 -7.39 15.96
CA ILE A 193 4.01 -6.67 15.11
C ILE A 193 3.46 -5.31 14.65
N PRO A 194 4.34 -4.35 14.30
CA PRO A 194 3.91 -3.11 13.65
C PRO A 194 3.15 -3.39 12.35
N VAL A 195 2.04 -2.68 12.14
CA VAL A 195 1.23 -2.71 10.93
C VAL A 195 1.15 -1.31 10.35
N LEU A 196 1.53 -1.16 9.10
CA LEU A 196 1.56 0.11 8.37
C LEU A 196 0.44 0.09 7.33
N ILE A 197 -0.56 0.95 7.49
CA ILE A 197 -1.71 1.06 6.58
C ILE A 197 -1.53 2.31 5.73
N CYS A 198 -1.22 2.16 4.45
CA CYS A 198 -1.24 3.25 3.48
C CYS A 198 -2.59 3.25 2.76
N ASN A 199 -3.43 4.24 3.07
CA ASN A 199 -4.76 4.38 2.50
C ASN A 199 -4.83 5.58 1.56
N GLN A 200 -5.80 5.58 0.64
CA GLN A 200 -6.08 6.73 -0.22
C GLN A 200 -6.98 7.75 0.47
N THR A 201 -7.05 8.96 -0.11
CA THR A 201 -8.05 10.00 0.20
C THR A 201 -8.88 10.32 -1.04
N GLY A 202 -9.74 11.34 -0.97
CA GLY A 202 -10.54 11.83 -2.09
C GLY A 202 -11.92 11.20 -2.21
N THR A 203 -12.66 11.64 -3.22
CA THR A 203 -14.10 11.30 -3.38
C THR A 203 -14.41 10.62 -4.71
N GLU A 204 -13.42 10.39 -5.57
CA GLU A 204 -13.66 9.81 -6.88
C GLU A 204 -14.03 8.31 -6.77
N GLY A 205 -15.23 7.99 -7.23
CA GLY A 205 -15.78 6.63 -7.21
C GLY A 205 -16.23 6.15 -5.84
N MET A 206 -15.54 6.49 -4.78
CA MET A 206 -15.84 6.15 -3.39
C MET A 206 -15.39 7.29 -2.48
N ASP A 207 -16.21 7.66 -1.51
CA ASP A 207 -15.83 8.71 -0.57
C ASP A 207 -14.79 8.19 0.42
N CYS A 208 -13.55 8.55 0.17
CA CYS A 208 -12.39 8.33 1.02
C CYS A 208 -11.88 9.63 1.67
N SER A 209 -12.65 10.74 1.62
CA SER A 209 -12.22 12.04 2.19
C SER A 209 -11.91 11.96 3.68
N HIS A 210 -12.52 11.02 4.39
CA HIS A 210 -12.29 10.70 5.80
C HIS A 210 -11.58 9.35 6.01
N ALA A 211 -10.98 8.79 4.97
CA ALA A 211 -10.22 7.56 5.10
C ALA A 211 -8.86 7.83 5.75
N GLN A 212 -8.41 6.90 6.56
CA GLN A 212 -7.22 7.08 7.38
C GLN A 212 -6.07 6.19 6.89
N SER A 213 -4.87 6.76 6.80
CA SER A 213 -3.63 6.01 6.91
C SER A 213 -3.28 5.85 8.38
N ALA A 214 -2.71 4.71 8.77
CA ALA A 214 -2.54 4.36 10.17
C ALA A 214 -1.24 3.60 10.43
N VAL A 215 -0.76 3.72 11.67
CA VAL A 215 0.32 2.91 12.23
C VAL A 215 -0.19 2.23 13.49
N LEU A 216 -0.05 0.91 13.55
CA LEU A 216 -0.48 0.09 14.69
C LEU A 216 0.68 -0.75 15.22
N CYS A 217 0.58 -1.13 16.49
CA CYS A 217 1.46 -2.11 17.11
C CYS A 217 0.75 -2.72 18.33
N ASN A 218 1.01 -3.98 18.65
CA ASN A 218 0.41 -4.67 19.80
C ASN A 218 -1.12 -4.64 19.83
N GLY A 219 -1.75 -4.60 18.65
CA GLY A 219 -3.20 -4.55 18.52
C GLY A 219 -3.84 -3.21 18.87
N GLU A 220 -3.04 -2.16 18.96
CA GLU A 220 -3.51 -0.79 19.21
C GLU A 220 -3.06 0.16 18.10
N VAL A 221 -3.88 1.16 17.81
CA VAL A 221 -3.52 2.26 16.91
C VAL A 221 -2.58 3.19 17.66
N LEU A 222 -1.38 3.38 17.11
CA LEU A 222 -0.42 4.33 17.66
C LEU A 222 -0.80 5.76 17.26
N PHE A 223 -1.07 5.96 15.96
CA PHE A 223 -1.53 7.22 15.39
C PHE A 223 -2.12 7.01 14.00
N THR A 224 -2.92 7.97 13.56
CA THR A 224 -3.54 8.01 12.23
C THR A 224 -3.34 9.37 11.56
N TYR A 225 -3.54 9.40 10.26
CA TYR A 225 -3.71 10.63 9.49
C TYR A 225 -5.00 10.52 8.68
N GLU A 226 -5.81 11.55 8.78
CA GLU A 226 -7.00 11.79 7.99
C GLU A 226 -6.90 13.22 7.43
N GLY A 227 -7.05 13.38 6.13
CA GLY A 227 -6.94 14.72 5.55
C GLY A 227 -6.72 14.77 4.06
N CYS A 228 -6.16 15.90 3.61
CA CYS A 228 -5.81 16.14 2.22
C CYS A 228 -4.65 15.27 1.76
N GLU A 229 -4.37 15.31 0.45
CA GLU A 229 -3.24 14.62 -0.14
C GLU A 229 -1.90 15.03 0.51
N ALA A 230 -1.17 14.06 1.01
CA ALA A 230 0.09 14.29 1.69
C ALA A 230 1.06 13.10 1.55
N VAL A 231 2.35 13.39 1.59
CA VAL A 231 3.38 12.40 1.90
C VAL A 231 3.54 12.37 3.41
N LEU A 232 3.27 11.21 4.01
CA LEU A 232 3.36 10.99 5.45
C LEU A 232 4.63 10.21 5.76
N ILE A 233 5.43 10.67 6.69
CA ILE A 233 6.73 10.05 7.01
C ILE A 233 6.74 9.57 8.45
N ILE A 234 7.29 8.37 8.65
CA ILE A 234 7.62 7.83 9.98
C ILE A 234 9.08 7.43 10.07
N ASP A 235 9.60 7.41 11.28
CA ASP A 235 10.89 6.80 11.64
C ASP A 235 10.66 5.38 12.17
N PHE A 236 11.44 4.42 11.68
CA PHE A 236 11.39 3.01 12.05
C PHE A 236 12.78 2.49 12.43
N ASP A 237 12.89 1.81 13.56
CA ASP A 237 14.11 1.12 14.00
C ASP A 237 14.17 -0.26 13.33
N GLU A 238 14.99 -0.41 12.31
CA GLU A 238 15.14 -1.63 11.54
C GLU A 238 15.87 -2.76 12.29
N VAL A 239 16.54 -2.45 13.39
CA VAL A 239 17.19 -3.44 14.25
C VAL A 239 16.21 -3.98 15.29
N LYS A 240 15.52 -3.08 15.98
CA LYS A 240 14.55 -3.43 17.03
C LYS A 240 13.16 -3.77 16.48
N LYS A 241 12.91 -3.50 15.17
CA LYS A 241 11.62 -3.69 14.51
C LYS A 241 10.49 -2.88 15.17
N LEU A 242 10.78 -1.64 15.51
CA LEU A 242 9.88 -0.76 16.24
C LEU A 242 9.63 0.56 15.50
N VAL A 243 8.41 1.05 15.58
CA VAL A 243 8.08 2.43 15.17
C VAL A 243 8.62 3.38 16.22
N LEU A 244 9.39 4.38 15.79
CA LEU A 244 9.98 5.39 16.66
C LEU A 244 9.13 6.67 16.73
N SER A 245 8.34 6.92 15.67
CA SER A 245 7.46 8.08 15.59
C SER A 245 6.25 7.95 16.53
N THR A 246 5.78 9.07 17.06
CA THR A 246 4.53 9.20 17.81
C THR A 246 3.41 9.85 16.99
N GLU A 247 3.74 10.35 15.80
CA GLU A 247 2.86 10.97 14.82
C GLU A 247 3.51 10.92 13.44
N PHE A 248 2.77 11.22 12.39
CA PHE A 248 3.32 11.42 11.05
C PHE A 248 3.97 12.81 10.93
N VAL A 249 5.12 12.86 10.26
CA VAL A 249 5.59 14.11 9.64
C VAL A 249 4.82 14.26 8.33
N ILE A 250 4.11 15.37 8.15
CA ILE A 250 3.16 15.60 7.06
C ILE A 250 3.75 16.60 6.06
N ILE A 251 3.74 16.26 4.78
CA ILE A 251 4.15 17.13 3.67
C ILE A 251 2.97 17.20 2.71
N ASN A 252 2.23 18.31 2.76
CA ASN A 252 1.06 18.48 1.90
C ASN A 252 1.47 18.69 0.45
N LEU A 253 0.78 18.04 -0.47
CA LEU A 253 1.04 18.24 -1.91
C LEU A 253 0.70 19.67 -2.36
N ALA A 254 -0.28 20.31 -1.73
CA ALA A 254 -0.70 21.67 -2.06
C ALA A 254 0.36 22.75 -1.71
N ASP A 255 1.37 22.43 -0.91
CA ASP A 255 2.41 23.37 -0.46
C ASP A 255 3.64 23.37 -1.39
N ILE A 256 3.56 22.70 -2.55
CA ILE A 256 4.66 22.47 -3.50
C ILE A 256 4.27 22.94 -4.91
#